data_d23ee5703a859e536b3ff7feadf99b0a
#
_entry.id   d23ee5703a859e536b3ff7feadf99b0a
#
_cell.length_a   1.000
_cell.length_b   1.000
_cell.length_c   1.000
_cell.angle_alpha   90.00
_cell.angle_beta   90.00
_cell.angle_gamma   90.00
#
_symmetry.space_group_name_H-M   'P 1'
#
loop_
_entity.id
_entity.type
_entity.pdbx_description
1 polymer ?
#
loop_
_entity_poly.entity_id
_entity_poly.type
_entity_poly.pdbx_seq_one_letter_code
_entity_poly.pdbx_strand_id
1 'polypeptide(L)'
;MKVFINPGHMPGVDPGAVNPNSGLKECDIALAVGKLVEYYLKNAGCEVMRLQSDNLNGESPSYPNVCKTANGWGADVFVSLHCNAFDGYARGIETLMFNFGS
;
A
#
# COMPACT_ATOMS: atom_id res chain seq x y z
N MET A 1 -13.81 8.16 -10.54
CA MET A 1 -13.42 7.77 -9.18
C MET A 1 -11.92 7.89 -9.01
N LYS A 2 -11.50 8.51 -7.94
CA LYS A 2 -10.07 8.65 -7.60
C LYS A 2 -9.67 7.58 -6.59
N VAL A 3 -8.76 6.69 -6.98
CA VAL A 3 -8.26 5.61 -6.14
C VAL A 3 -6.80 5.87 -5.79
N PHE A 4 -6.51 5.94 -4.50
CA PHE A 4 -5.15 6.10 -4.00
C PHE A 4 -4.62 4.75 -3.55
N ILE A 5 -3.45 4.36 -4.09
CA ILE A 5 -2.82 3.08 -3.78
C ILE A 5 -1.56 3.33 -2.96
N ASN A 6 -1.51 2.71 -1.79
CA ASN A 6 -0.35 2.75 -0.91
C ASN A 6 0.25 1.36 -0.77
N PRO A 7 1.26 1.02 -1.57
CA PRO A 7 2.04 -0.20 -1.32
C PRO A 7 2.72 -0.07 0.05
N GLY A 8 2.61 -1.11 0.88
CA GLY A 8 3.14 -1.07 2.24
C GLY A 8 4.66 -1.03 2.30
N HIS A 9 5.17 -0.45 3.37
CA HIS A 9 6.59 -0.32 3.67
C HIS A 9 7.34 0.53 2.64
N MET A 10 8.66 0.56 2.69
CA MET A 10 9.44 1.40 1.78
C MET A 10 10.82 0.77 1.51
N PRO A 11 11.15 0.50 0.23
CA PRO A 11 12.46 -0.06 -0.11
C PRO A 11 13.61 0.79 0.44
N GLY A 12 14.62 0.11 1.02
CA GLY A 12 15.79 0.78 1.55
C GLY A 12 15.60 1.41 2.92
N VAL A 13 14.38 1.50 3.43
CA VAL A 13 14.06 2.12 4.73
C VAL A 13 13.37 1.13 5.64
N ASP A 14 12.24 0.58 5.21
CA ASP A 14 11.47 -0.42 5.94
C ASP A 14 11.02 -1.49 4.94
N PRO A 15 11.71 -2.63 4.88
CA PRO A 15 11.37 -3.67 3.92
C PRO A 15 10.08 -4.43 4.25
N GLY A 16 9.55 -4.29 5.47
CA GLY A 16 8.48 -5.14 5.95
C GLY A 16 8.99 -6.56 6.19
N ALA A 17 8.12 -7.55 5.99
CA ALA A 17 8.51 -8.94 6.13
C ALA A 17 9.53 -9.33 5.03
N VAL A 18 10.52 -10.13 5.40
CA VAL A 18 11.54 -10.62 4.47
C VAL A 18 11.55 -12.15 4.55
N ASN A 19 11.45 -12.80 3.38
CA ASN A 19 11.55 -14.25 3.33
C ASN A 19 13.00 -14.67 3.55
N PRO A 20 13.30 -15.46 4.58
CA PRO A 20 14.70 -15.81 4.90
C PRO A 20 15.36 -16.71 3.87
N ASN A 21 14.59 -17.42 3.05
CA ASN A 21 15.14 -18.34 2.06
C ASN A 21 15.38 -17.67 0.71
N SER A 22 14.42 -16.88 0.24
CA SER A 22 14.48 -16.25 -1.09
C SER A 22 14.97 -14.80 -1.05
N GLY A 23 14.93 -14.15 0.12
CA GLY A 23 15.23 -12.71 0.24
C GLY A 23 14.12 -11.79 -0.25
N LEU A 24 12.96 -12.34 -0.62
CA LEU A 24 11.83 -11.51 -1.05
C LEU A 24 11.37 -10.61 0.07
N LYS A 25 11.16 -9.34 -0.26
CA LYS A 25 10.75 -8.30 0.68
C LYS A 25 9.30 -7.89 0.43
N GLU A 26 8.56 -7.69 1.49
CA GLU A 26 7.16 -7.28 1.40
C GLU A 26 7.00 -5.98 0.60
N CYS A 27 7.87 -5.00 0.81
CA CYS A 27 7.78 -3.71 0.11
C CYS A 27 7.87 -3.87 -1.41
N ASP A 28 8.68 -4.80 -1.90
CA ASP A 28 8.84 -5.05 -3.34
C ASP A 28 7.61 -5.74 -3.91
N ILE A 29 7.07 -6.72 -3.18
CA ILE A 29 5.85 -7.43 -3.58
C ILE A 29 4.67 -6.48 -3.59
N ALA A 30 4.52 -5.67 -2.54
CA ALA A 30 3.44 -4.69 -2.44
C ALA A 30 3.51 -3.68 -3.60
N LEU A 31 4.70 -3.23 -3.97
CA LEU A 31 4.87 -2.31 -5.09
C LEU A 31 4.49 -2.97 -6.42
N ALA A 32 4.91 -4.22 -6.65
CA ALA A 32 4.58 -4.94 -7.87
C ALA A 32 3.06 -5.12 -8.01
N VAL A 33 2.38 -5.51 -6.94
CA VAL A 33 0.92 -5.64 -6.92
C VAL A 33 0.27 -4.27 -7.13
N GLY A 34 0.79 -3.23 -6.48
CA GLY A 34 0.28 -1.86 -6.63
C GLY A 34 0.33 -1.37 -8.06
N LYS A 35 1.41 -1.65 -8.78
CA LYS A 35 1.53 -1.30 -10.20
C LYS A 35 0.51 -2.02 -11.06
N LEU A 36 0.24 -3.29 -10.78
CA LEU A 36 -0.78 -4.06 -11.50
C LEU A 36 -2.19 -3.51 -11.23
N VAL A 37 -2.50 -3.23 -9.97
CA VAL A 37 -3.79 -2.66 -9.58
C VAL A 37 -3.98 -1.31 -10.26
N GLU A 38 -2.97 -0.47 -10.26
CA GLU A 38 -2.99 0.82 -10.94
C GLU A 38 -3.32 0.65 -12.43
N TYR A 39 -2.66 -0.28 -13.09
CA TYR A 39 -2.87 -0.55 -14.51
C TYR A 39 -4.34 -0.93 -14.80
N TYR A 40 -4.87 -1.87 -14.04
CA TYR A 40 -6.25 -2.34 -14.25
C TYR A 40 -7.29 -1.25 -13.92
N LEU A 41 -7.06 -0.47 -12.88
CA LEU A 41 -7.98 0.60 -12.51
C LEU A 41 -7.98 1.73 -13.54
N LYS A 42 -6.81 2.10 -14.07
CA LYS A 42 -6.73 3.10 -15.13
C LYS A 42 -7.46 2.63 -16.39
N ASN A 43 -7.31 1.36 -16.75
CA ASN A 43 -8.04 0.79 -17.89
C ASN A 43 -9.56 0.77 -17.67
N ALA A 44 -9.99 0.71 -16.42
CA ALA A 44 -11.41 0.78 -16.07
C ALA A 44 -11.94 2.21 -15.98
N GLY A 45 -11.13 3.21 -16.23
CA GLY A 45 -11.55 4.61 -16.24
C GLY A 45 -11.34 5.36 -14.92
N CYS A 46 -10.65 4.76 -13.96
CA CYS A 46 -10.36 5.44 -12.70
C CYS A 46 -9.13 6.35 -12.82
N GLU A 47 -9.13 7.46 -12.07
CA GLU A 47 -7.92 8.21 -11.81
C GLU A 47 -7.18 7.52 -10.66
N VAL A 48 -5.88 7.30 -10.79
CA VAL A 48 -5.10 6.57 -9.81
C VAL A 48 -3.85 7.33 -9.42
N MET A 49 -3.58 7.42 -8.14
CA MET A 49 -2.32 7.91 -7.60
C MET A 49 -1.73 6.80 -6.72
N ARG A 50 -0.42 6.59 -6.85
CA ARG A 50 0.29 5.58 -6.07
C ARG A 50 1.44 6.24 -5.33
N LEU A 51 1.56 5.96 -4.03
CA LEU A 51 2.66 6.45 -3.21
C LEU A 51 3.07 5.38 -2.21
N GLN A 52 4.35 5.02 -2.22
CA GLN A 52 4.96 4.14 -1.24
C GLN A 52 5.94 4.97 -0.41
N SER A 53 5.74 4.99 0.90
CA SER A 53 6.51 5.87 1.78
C SER A 53 6.54 5.29 3.20
N ASP A 54 7.63 5.55 3.92
CA ASP A 54 7.75 5.18 5.34
C ASP A 54 6.93 6.10 6.26
N ASN A 55 6.36 7.15 5.71
CA ASN A 55 5.56 8.11 6.47
C ASN A 55 4.08 7.95 6.15
N LEU A 56 3.37 7.17 6.95
CA LEU A 56 1.93 6.97 6.74
C LEU A 56 1.14 8.21 7.15
N ASN A 57 1.38 8.72 8.35
CA ASN A 57 0.60 9.85 8.89
C ASN A 57 1.42 10.73 9.85
N GLY A 58 2.69 10.95 9.57
CA GLY A 58 3.53 11.88 10.31
C GLY A 58 4.65 11.24 11.15
N GLU A 59 4.72 9.91 11.21
CA GLU A 59 5.72 9.19 12.02
C GLU A 59 7.14 9.28 11.46
N SER A 60 7.29 9.55 10.17
CA SER A 60 8.59 9.67 9.50
C SER A 60 8.60 10.92 8.62
N PRO A 61 8.72 12.12 9.21
CA PRO A 61 8.50 13.37 8.47
C PRO A 61 9.51 13.68 7.36
N SER A 62 10.59 12.91 7.27
CA SER A 62 11.56 13.06 6.17
C SER A 62 11.03 12.53 4.83
N TYR A 63 9.94 11.77 4.85
CA TYR A 63 9.34 11.16 3.67
C TYR A 63 7.94 11.71 3.44
N PRO A 64 7.42 11.62 2.20
CA PRO A 64 6.07 12.11 1.90
C PRO A 64 5.01 11.46 2.79
N ASN A 65 4.12 12.28 3.33
CA ASN A 65 3.03 11.81 4.18
C ASN A 65 1.91 11.22 3.31
N VAL A 66 1.69 9.92 3.43
CA VAL A 66 0.74 9.18 2.61
C VAL A 66 -0.70 9.67 2.81
N CYS A 67 -1.14 9.75 4.06
CA CYS A 67 -2.52 10.16 4.36
C CYS A 67 -2.79 11.59 3.92
N LYS A 68 -1.84 12.50 4.17
CA LYS A 68 -1.96 13.90 3.76
C LYS A 68 -2.04 14.02 2.24
N THR A 69 -1.21 13.27 1.53
CA THR A 69 -1.18 13.28 0.07
C THR A 69 -2.51 12.76 -0.49
N ALA A 70 -3.01 11.65 0.04
CA ALA A 70 -4.29 11.08 -0.40
C ALA A 70 -5.44 12.06 -0.17
N ASN A 71 -5.49 12.68 1.02
CA ASN A 71 -6.53 13.63 1.37
C ASN A 71 -6.46 14.89 0.50
N GLY A 72 -5.26 15.43 0.29
CA GLY A 72 -5.05 16.62 -0.55
C GLY A 72 -5.40 16.38 -2.01
N TRP A 73 -5.20 15.17 -2.50
CA TRP A 73 -5.56 14.80 -3.86
C TRP A 73 -7.08 14.57 -4.02
N GLY A 74 -7.77 14.31 -2.92
CA GLY A 74 -9.21 14.05 -2.94
C GLY A 74 -9.56 12.62 -3.28
N ALA A 75 -8.82 11.66 -2.74
CA ALA A 75 -9.10 10.25 -2.97
C ALA A 75 -10.52 9.87 -2.55
N ASP A 76 -11.22 9.14 -3.42
CA ASP A 76 -12.50 8.53 -3.09
C ASP A 76 -12.30 7.21 -2.35
N VAL A 77 -11.24 6.47 -2.71
CA VAL A 77 -10.90 5.19 -2.11
C VAL A 77 -9.40 5.16 -1.83
N PHE A 78 -9.04 4.70 -0.64
CA PHE A 78 -7.65 4.50 -0.23
C PHE A 78 -7.42 3.01 -0.05
N VAL A 79 -6.42 2.46 -0.76
CA VAL A 79 -6.06 1.04 -0.71
C VAL A 79 -4.62 0.90 -0.26
N SER A 80 -4.41 0.27 0.88
CA SER A 80 -3.07 -0.07 1.36
C SER A 80 -2.83 -1.56 1.14
N LEU A 81 -1.68 -1.90 0.57
CA LEU A 81 -1.35 -3.26 0.19
C LEU A 81 -0.23 -3.79 1.08
N HIS A 82 -0.49 -4.88 1.75
CA HIS A 82 0.45 -5.56 2.64
C HIS A 82 0.43 -7.05 2.43
N CYS A 83 1.53 -7.72 2.82
CA CYS A 83 1.55 -9.18 2.93
C CYS A 83 1.32 -9.54 4.39
N ASN A 84 0.53 -10.59 4.65
CA ASN A 84 0.37 -11.08 6.01
C ASN A 84 1.61 -11.87 6.40
N ALA A 85 2.35 -11.39 7.39
CA ALA A 85 3.49 -12.09 7.98
C ALA A 85 3.01 -12.70 9.29
N PHE A 86 2.54 -13.94 9.24
CA PHE A 86 1.98 -14.58 10.41
C PHE A 86 2.95 -15.64 10.96
N ASP A 87 2.67 -16.91 10.79
CA ASP A 87 3.50 -17.98 11.38
C ASP A 87 4.20 -18.85 10.33
N GLY A 88 4.16 -18.43 9.06
CA GLY A 88 4.69 -19.21 7.94
C GLY A 88 3.70 -20.21 7.36
N TYR A 89 2.57 -20.42 8.02
CA TYR A 89 1.54 -21.35 7.59
C TYR A 89 0.24 -20.67 7.19
N ALA A 90 0.00 -19.46 7.66
CA ALA A 90 -1.21 -18.72 7.30
C ALA A 90 -1.23 -18.42 5.80
N ARG A 91 -2.37 -18.67 5.18
CA ARG A 91 -2.60 -18.45 3.75
C ARG A 91 -3.94 -17.78 3.55
N GLY A 92 -4.05 -17.06 2.44
CA GLY A 92 -5.30 -16.44 2.07
C GLY A 92 -5.16 -14.95 1.86
N ILE A 93 -6.30 -14.33 1.58
CA ILE A 93 -6.40 -12.89 1.32
C ILE A 93 -7.32 -12.31 2.39
N GLU A 94 -6.88 -11.19 2.95
CA GLU A 94 -7.64 -10.50 3.97
C GLU A 94 -7.84 -9.05 3.55
N THR A 95 -9.06 -8.56 3.67
CA THR A 95 -9.39 -7.16 3.43
C THR A 95 -9.87 -6.54 4.73
N LEU A 96 -9.18 -5.49 5.17
CA LEU A 96 -9.57 -4.73 6.34
C LEU A 96 -10.22 -3.43 5.90
N MET A 97 -11.42 -3.18 6.39
CA MET A 97 -12.15 -1.95 6.10
C MET A 97 -12.38 -1.16 7.37
N PHE A 98 -12.13 0.14 7.27
CA PHE A 98 -12.55 1.06 8.31
C PHE A 98 -13.94 1.58 7.96
N ASN A 99 -14.89 1.37 8.87
CA ASN A 99 -16.25 1.87 8.68
C ASN A 99 -16.38 3.22 9.37
N PHE A 100 -16.63 4.27 8.58
CA PHE A 100 -16.80 5.62 9.11
C PHE A 100 -18.19 5.83 9.72
N GLY A 101 -18.90 4.79 10.00
CA GLY A 101 -20.20 4.84 10.61
C GLY A 101 -21.26 5.37 9.63
N SER A 102 -22.47 5.14 9.89
CA SER A 102 -23.56 5.54 9.02
C SER A 102 -24.58 6.34 9.79
#